data_2e5ee1a98aa7afc4405df2381c1aeb76
#
_entry.id   2e5ee1a98aa7afc4405df2381c1aeb76
#
_cell.length_a   1.000
_cell.length_b   1.000
_cell.length_c   1.000
_cell.angle_alpha   90.00
_cell.angle_beta   90.00
_cell.angle_gamma   90.00
#
_symmetry.space_group_name_H-M   'P 1'
#
loop_
_entity.id
_entity.type
_entity.pdbx_description
1 polymer ?
#
loop_
_entity_poly.entity_id
_entity_poly.type
_entity_poly.pdbx_seq_one_letter_code
_entity_poly.pdbx_strand_id
1 'polypeptide(L)'
;MSESSTSSTWLTQEAFDRLTAELARRKEADRKEIAARVEAARQEGDLRENAGYHAAREEAGLNEARIAQLTELLEHAQIGEAADDGSVSAGTIVKARVAGKEQAFALGGQEITADVPEGGKVFSPDAPLGKALMGHKAGETVTYAAPNGRQIEAEILDVTTL
;
A
#
# COMPACT_ATOMS: atom_id res chain seq x y z
N MET A 1 -15.75 20.13 -12.86
CA MET A 1 -15.99 18.79 -12.32
C MET A 1 -14.66 18.24 -11.84
N SER A 2 -14.47 18.19 -10.56
CA SER A 2 -13.35 17.46 -10.00
C SER A 2 -13.71 15.97 -10.07
N GLU A 3 -13.18 15.29 -11.06
CA GLU A 3 -13.11 13.86 -10.99
C GLU A 3 -12.23 13.53 -9.80
N SER A 4 -12.86 13.16 -8.71
CA SER A 4 -12.14 12.42 -7.69
C SER A 4 -11.70 11.13 -8.38
N SER A 5 -10.48 11.14 -8.89
CA SER A 5 -9.85 9.92 -9.33
C SER A 5 -9.75 9.05 -8.09
N THR A 6 -10.70 8.15 -7.95
CA THR A 6 -10.54 6.98 -7.08
C THR A 6 -9.38 6.22 -7.71
N SER A 7 -8.18 6.55 -7.27
CA SER A 7 -7.00 5.84 -7.70
C SER A 7 -7.14 4.41 -7.22
N SER A 8 -7.40 3.49 -8.14
CA SER A 8 -7.44 2.08 -7.83
C SER A 8 -6.06 1.66 -7.30
N THR A 9 -6.06 1.05 -6.13
CA THR A 9 -4.83 0.56 -5.52
C THR A 9 -4.53 -0.84 -6.05
N TRP A 10 -3.32 -1.03 -6.54
CA TRP A 10 -2.85 -2.35 -6.97
C TRP A 10 -2.32 -3.13 -5.78
N LEU A 11 -2.88 -4.32 -5.56
CA LEU A 11 -2.48 -5.21 -4.47
C LEU A 11 -2.11 -6.58 -5.05
N THR A 12 -1.23 -7.29 -4.35
CA THR A 12 -1.06 -8.73 -4.56
C THR A 12 -2.25 -9.44 -3.92
N GLN A 13 -2.52 -10.69 -4.32
CA GLN A 13 -3.56 -11.49 -3.68
C GLN A 13 -3.27 -11.66 -2.19
N GLU A 14 -2.02 -11.88 -1.82
CA GLU A 14 -1.61 -12.03 -0.41
C GLU A 14 -1.89 -10.77 0.39
N ALA A 15 -1.57 -9.59 -0.15
CA ALA A 15 -1.85 -8.32 0.50
C ALA A 15 -3.36 -8.09 0.64
N PHE A 16 -4.14 -8.40 -0.39
CA PHE A 16 -5.59 -8.30 -0.35
C PHE A 16 -6.18 -9.18 0.76
N ASP A 17 -5.74 -10.43 0.85
CA ASP A 17 -6.21 -11.37 1.86
C ASP A 17 -5.82 -10.92 3.27
N ARG A 18 -4.60 -10.41 3.46
CA ARG A 18 -4.11 -9.89 4.74
C ARG A 18 -4.93 -8.67 5.19
N LEU A 19 -5.19 -7.74 4.30
CA LEU A 19 -5.96 -6.53 4.61
C LEU A 19 -7.44 -6.84 4.84
N THR A 20 -7.99 -7.82 4.15
CA THR A 20 -9.35 -8.31 4.39
C THR A 20 -9.47 -8.90 5.79
N ALA A 21 -8.48 -9.68 6.21
CA ALA A 21 -8.44 -10.26 7.56
C ALA A 21 -8.26 -9.15 8.63
N GLU A 22 -7.42 -8.15 8.37
CA GLU A 22 -7.27 -6.99 9.26
C GLU A 22 -8.59 -6.24 9.43
N LEU A 23 -9.31 -5.99 8.35
CA LEU A 23 -10.61 -5.31 8.40
C LEU A 23 -11.61 -6.09 9.24
N ALA A 24 -11.71 -7.40 9.04
CA ALA A 24 -12.62 -8.25 9.82
C ALA A 24 -12.30 -8.19 11.31
N ARG A 25 -11.02 -8.32 11.68
CA ARG A 25 -10.57 -8.25 13.07
C ARG A 25 -10.92 -6.90 13.71
N ARG A 26 -10.67 -5.80 13.00
CA ARG A 26 -10.95 -4.45 13.50
C ARG A 26 -12.43 -4.18 13.70
N LYS A 27 -13.27 -4.72 12.83
CA LYS A 27 -14.74 -4.54 12.93
C LYS A 27 -15.36 -5.36 14.05
N GLU A 28 -14.78 -6.51 14.38
CA GLU A 28 -15.32 -7.44 15.36
C GLU A 28 -14.55 -7.42 16.67
N ALA A 29 -13.42 -8.11 16.73
CA ALA A 29 -12.66 -8.30 17.96
C ALA A 29 -12.13 -6.98 18.54
N ASP A 30 -11.49 -6.15 17.72
CA ASP A 30 -10.85 -4.92 18.17
C ASP A 30 -11.89 -3.90 18.64
N ARG A 31 -12.98 -3.73 17.90
CA ARG A 31 -14.08 -2.85 18.32
C ARG A 31 -14.64 -3.23 19.68
N LYS A 32 -14.89 -4.52 19.86
CA LYS A 32 -15.45 -5.04 21.11
C LYS A 32 -14.50 -4.84 22.29
N GLU A 33 -13.23 -5.13 22.09
CA GLU A 33 -12.20 -4.96 23.11
C GLU A 33 -11.99 -3.49 23.49
N ILE A 34 -11.92 -2.61 22.49
CA ILE A 34 -11.76 -1.16 22.71
C ILE A 34 -13.00 -0.60 23.43
N ALA A 35 -14.21 -0.99 23.02
CA ALA A 35 -15.45 -0.56 23.67
C ALA A 35 -15.48 -0.97 25.15
N ALA A 36 -14.99 -2.16 25.47
CA ALA A 36 -14.90 -2.63 26.85
C ALA A 36 -13.91 -1.78 27.67
N ARG A 37 -12.79 -1.39 27.08
CA ARG A 37 -11.80 -0.52 27.74
C ARG A 37 -12.34 0.90 27.94
N VAL A 38 -13.09 1.44 26.99
CA VAL A 38 -13.75 2.73 27.13
C VAL A 38 -14.73 2.71 28.31
N GLU A 39 -15.57 1.66 28.38
CA GLU A 39 -16.57 1.52 29.44
C GLU A 39 -15.93 1.34 30.81
N ALA A 40 -14.88 0.51 30.90
CA ALA A 40 -14.14 0.32 32.15
C ALA A 40 -13.51 1.63 32.66
N ALA A 41 -12.90 2.40 31.76
CA ALA A 41 -12.30 3.70 32.11
C ALA A 41 -13.37 4.72 32.50
N ARG A 42 -14.54 4.69 31.86
CA ARG A 42 -15.67 5.57 32.19
C ARG A 42 -16.14 5.39 33.65
N GLN A 43 -16.11 4.18 34.14
CA GLN A 43 -16.53 3.86 35.52
C GLN A 43 -15.54 4.28 36.59
N GLU A 44 -14.31 4.62 36.24
CA GLU A 44 -13.26 4.97 37.19
C GLU A 44 -13.30 6.40 37.73
N GLY A 45 -14.20 7.26 37.24
CA GLY A 45 -14.38 8.60 37.83
C GLY A 45 -14.60 9.73 36.84
N ASP A 46 -14.10 10.94 37.15
CA ASP A 46 -14.32 12.15 36.40
C ASP A 46 -13.71 12.06 35.00
N LEU A 47 -14.53 12.13 33.95
CA LEU A 47 -14.12 12.01 32.57
C LEU A 47 -13.16 13.11 32.09
N ARG A 48 -13.18 14.28 32.74
CA ARG A 48 -12.32 15.41 32.35
C ARG A 48 -10.85 15.18 32.66
N GLU A 49 -10.55 14.43 33.73
CA GLU A 49 -9.20 14.16 34.21
C GLU A 49 -8.79 12.69 34.05
N ASN A 50 -9.62 11.89 33.39
CA ASN A 50 -9.37 10.47 33.22
C ASN A 50 -8.55 10.21 31.95
N ALA A 51 -7.22 10.13 32.11
CA ALA A 51 -6.30 9.87 30.99
C ALA A 51 -6.57 8.53 30.31
N GLY A 52 -6.95 7.51 31.06
CA GLY A 52 -7.30 6.19 30.49
C GLY A 52 -8.52 6.24 29.59
N TYR A 53 -9.53 7.02 29.97
CA TYR A 53 -10.72 7.24 29.16
C TYR A 53 -10.38 7.95 27.84
N HIS A 54 -9.60 9.03 27.92
CA HIS A 54 -9.19 9.77 26.71
C HIS A 54 -8.34 8.92 25.78
N ALA A 55 -7.42 8.13 26.30
CA ALA A 55 -6.59 7.23 25.50
C ALA A 55 -7.43 6.15 24.81
N ALA A 56 -8.40 5.55 25.52
CA ALA A 56 -9.29 4.54 24.96
C ALA A 56 -10.21 5.14 23.88
N ARG A 57 -10.70 6.37 24.08
CA ARG A 57 -11.49 7.08 23.08
C ARG A 57 -10.69 7.40 21.83
N GLU A 58 -9.45 7.82 21.99
CA GLU A 58 -8.55 8.06 20.87
C GLU A 58 -8.28 6.77 20.07
N GLU A 59 -8.02 5.68 20.77
CA GLU A 59 -7.81 4.37 20.12
C GLU A 59 -9.06 3.94 19.33
N ALA A 60 -10.26 4.15 19.89
CA ALA A 60 -11.51 3.88 19.19
C ALA A 60 -11.62 4.70 17.90
N GLY A 61 -11.27 5.98 17.94
CA GLY A 61 -11.28 6.85 16.77
C GLY A 61 -10.30 6.40 15.69
N LEU A 62 -9.09 6.02 16.09
CA LEU A 62 -8.07 5.52 15.16
C LEU A 62 -8.50 4.20 14.52
N ASN A 63 -9.11 3.30 15.29
CA ASN A 63 -9.63 2.04 14.75
C ASN A 63 -10.75 2.27 13.73
N GLU A 64 -11.70 3.17 14.02
CA GLU A 64 -12.76 3.52 13.07
C GLU A 64 -12.21 4.16 11.79
N ALA A 65 -11.22 5.03 11.90
CA ALA A 65 -10.57 5.65 10.75
C ALA A 65 -9.87 4.59 9.87
N ARG A 66 -9.21 3.62 10.49
CA ARG A 66 -8.55 2.53 9.74
C ARG A 66 -9.58 1.61 9.08
N ILE A 67 -10.69 1.33 9.75
CA ILE A 67 -11.81 0.55 9.17
C ILE A 67 -12.34 1.24 7.91
N ALA A 68 -12.58 2.55 7.97
CA ALA A 68 -13.06 3.32 6.83
C ALA A 68 -12.05 3.30 5.67
N GLN A 69 -10.77 3.48 5.98
CA GLN A 69 -9.69 3.43 5.00
C GLN A 69 -9.61 2.06 4.31
N LEU A 70 -9.62 0.98 5.09
CA LEU A 70 -9.56 -0.39 4.56
C LEU A 70 -10.79 -0.74 3.72
N THR A 71 -11.97 -0.31 4.15
CA THR A 71 -13.21 -0.54 3.42
C THR A 71 -13.15 0.09 2.03
N GLU A 72 -12.74 1.35 1.95
CA GLU A 72 -12.61 2.05 0.68
C GLU A 72 -11.52 1.44 -0.20
N LEU A 73 -10.36 1.16 0.38
CA LEU A 73 -9.23 0.58 -0.32
C LEU A 73 -9.58 -0.78 -0.93
N LEU A 74 -10.22 -1.67 -0.17
CA LEU A 74 -10.57 -3.01 -0.64
C LEU A 74 -11.71 -3.00 -1.67
N GLU A 75 -12.64 -2.03 -1.58
CA GLU A 75 -13.68 -1.87 -2.59
C GLU A 75 -13.13 -1.52 -3.97
N HIS A 76 -12.06 -0.73 -4.02
CA HIS A 76 -11.47 -0.22 -5.25
C HIS A 76 -10.15 -0.90 -5.61
N ALA A 77 -9.74 -1.93 -4.87
CA ALA A 77 -8.49 -2.64 -5.11
C ALA A 77 -8.54 -3.42 -6.42
N GLN A 78 -7.44 -3.35 -7.14
CA GLN A 78 -7.20 -4.22 -8.29
C GLN A 78 -6.11 -5.22 -7.88
N ILE A 79 -6.36 -6.50 -8.12
CA ILE A 79 -5.38 -7.53 -7.81
C ILE A 79 -4.49 -7.70 -9.04
N GLY A 80 -3.20 -7.39 -8.87
CA GLY A 80 -2.21 -7.61 -9.90
C GLY A 80 -1.71 -9.04 -9.84
N GLU A 81 -1.81 -9.74 -10.97
CA GLU A 81 -1.13 -11.00 -11.15
C GLU A 81 0.14 -10.72 -11.96
N ALA A 82 1.27 -11.18 -11.42
CA ALA A 82 2.53 -11.05 -12.15
C ALA A 82 2.47 -11.90 -13.41
N ALA A 83 2.87 -11.32 -14.55
CA ALA A 83 2.92 -12.06 -15.80
C ALA A 83 4.02 -13.14 -15.74
N ASP A 84 3.72 -14.33 -16.21
CA ASP A 84 4.66 -15.46 -16.22
C ASP A 84 5.75 -15.37 -17.28
N ASP A 85 5.69 -14.36 -18.13
CA ASP A 85 6.60 -14.18 -19.27
C ASP A 85 7.87 -13.38 -18.92
N GLY A 86 8.08 -13.03 -17.64
CA GLY A 86 9.21 -12.22 -17.21
C GLY A 86 9.06 -10.72 -17.47
N SER A 87 7.90 -10.27 -17.93
CA SER A 87 7.65 -8.85 -18.13
C SER A 87 7.31 -8.14 -16.82
N VAL A 88 7.58 -6.83 -16.79
CA VAL A 88 7.21 -5.98 -15.66
C VAL A 88 5.69 -5.85 -15.60
N SER A 89 5.11 -6.12 -14.44
CA SER A 89 3.68 -5.97 -14.17
C SER A 89 3.46 -5.65 -12.69
N ALA A 90 2.23 -5.33 -12.32
CA ALA A 90 1.89 -5.20 -10.91
C ALA A 90 2.16 -6.52 -10.18
N GLY A 91 2.80 -6.47 -9.02
CA GLY A 91 3.23 -7.65 -8.27
C GLY A 91 4.63 -8.16 -8.62
N THR A 92 5.39 -7.45 -9.44
CA THR A 92 6.79 -7.80 -9.74
C THR A 92 7.76 -6.90 -8.98
N ILE A 93 8.92 -7.45 -8.67
CA ILE A 93 10.09 -6.71 -8.19
C ILE A 93 10.99 -6.46 -9.38
N VAL A 94 11.30 -5.20 -9.62
CA VAL A 94 12.19 -4.78 -10.73
C VAL A 94 13.52 -4.32 -10.16
N LYS A 95 14.61 -4.90 -10.65
CA LYS A 95 15.95 -4.39 -10.43
C LYS A 95 16.33 -3.61 -11.67
N ALA A 96 16.60 -2.33 -11.50
CA ALA A 96 16.86 -1.42 -12.62
C ALA A 96 17.99 -0.45 -12.29
N ARG A 97 18.69 -0.01 -13.35
CA ARG A 97 19.62 1.11 -13.25
C ARG A 97 18.90 2.36 -13.74
N VAL A 98 18.56 3.23 -12.81
CA VAL A 98 17.82 4.46 -13.08
C VAL A 98 18.75 5.65 -12.86
N ALA A 99 18.91 6.47 -13.87
CA ALA A 99 19.85 7.61 -13.84
C ALA A 99 21.27 7.21 -13.38
N GLY A 100 21.72 6.04 -13.78
CA GLY A 100 23.05 5.51 -13.45
C GLY A 100 23.17 4.84 -12.09
N LYS A 101 22.09 4.75 -11.32
CA LYS A 101 22.07 4.09 -10.00
C LYS A 101 21.23 2.82 -10.03
N GLU A 102 21.79 1.73 -9.54
CA GLU A 102 21.04 0.49 -9.34
C GLU A 102 20.08 0.63 -8.16
N GLN A 103 18.85 0.22 -8.39
CA GLN A 103 17.85 0.14 -7.32
C GLN A 103 16.86 -1.00 -7.60
N ALA A 104 16.26 -1.52 -6.54
CA ALA A 104 15.21 -2.51 -6.62
C ALA A 104 13.94 -1.92 -6.03
N PHE A 105 12.83 -2.18 -6.68
CA PHE A 105 11.51 -1.71 -6.25
C PHE A 105 10.42 -2.64 -6.77
N ALA A 106 9.29 -2.64 -6.09
CA ALA A 106 8.11 -3.36 -6.52
C ALA A 106 7.11 -2.42 -7.18
N LEU A 107 6.28 -2.95 -8.06
CA LEU A 107 5.17 -2.22 -8.64
C LEU A 107 3.86 -2.68 -8.00
N GLY A 108 3.08 -1.74 -7.49
CA GLY A 108 1.82 -2.02 -6.83
C GLY A 108 1.37 -0.86 -5.96
N GLY A 109 0.40 -1.14 -5.09
CA GLY A 109 -0.03 -0.19 -4.07
C GLY A 109 0.96 -0.14 -2.90
N GLN A 110 0.96 0.94 -2.14
CA GLN A 110 1.85 1.11 -0.98
C GLN A 110 1.65 0.02 0.08
N GLU A 111 0.50 -0.59 0.10
CA GLU A 111 0.14 -1.65 1.06
C GLU A 111 0.98 -2.92 0.89
N ILE A 112 1.62 -3.12 -0.24
CA ILE A 112 2.52 -4.26 -0.46
C ILE A 112 3.94 -4.01 0.03
N THR A 113 4.24 -2.85 0.60
CA THR A 113 5.58 -2.51 1.10
C THR A 113 6.11 -3.56 2.08
N ALA A 114 5.22 -4.12 2.91
CA ALA A 114 5.60 -5.15 3.87
C ALA A 114 6.02 -6.47 3.20
N ASP A 115 5.62 -6.70 1.97
CA ASP A 115 5.92 -7.93 1.23
C ASP A 115 7.21 -7.81 0.41
N VAL A 116 7.77 -6.59 0.32
CA VAL A 116 9.00 -6.34 -0.43
C VAL A 116 10.21 -6.61 0.47
N PRO A 117 11.15 -7.49 0.04
CA PRO A 117 12.34 -7.79 0.83
C PRO A 117 13.20 -6.56 1.11
N GLU A 118 13.83 -6.54 2.30
CA GLU A 118 14.83 -5.54 2.71
C GLU A 118 14.36 -4.08 2.70
N GLY A 119 13.04 -3.86 2.96
CA GLY A 119 12.49 -2.51 3.01
C GLY A 119 12.49 -1.80 1.67
N GLY A 120 12.33 -2.54 0.60
CA GLY A 120 12.29 -2.03 -0.76
C GLY A 120 11.18 -1.00 -1.00
N LYS A 121 11.39 -0.19 -2.01
CA LYS A 121 10.42 0.83 -2.42
C LYS A 121 9.30 0.22 -3.24
N VAL A 122 8.13 0.85 -3.18
CA VAL A 122 6.97 0.50 -4.00
C VAL A 122 6.60 1.71 -4.85
N PHE A 123 6.45 1.50 -6.15
CA PHE A 123 5.93 2.50 -7.07
C PHE A 123 4.61 2.04 -7.66
N SER A 124 3.69 2.98 -7.85
CA SER A 124 2.45 2.70 -8.54
C SER A 124 2.71 2.37 -10.02
N PRO A 125 2.00 1.39 -10.59
CA PRO A 125 2.04 1.17 -12.04
C PRO A 125 1.62 2.40 -12.85
N ASP A 126 0.86 3.32 -12.25
CA ASP A 126 0.42 4.56 -12.88
C ASP A 126 1.42 5.71 -12.75
N ALA A 127 2.44 5.58 -11.90
CA ALA A 127 3.52 6.56 -11.79
C ALA A 127 4.35 6.61 -13.08
N PRO A 128 5.02 7.74 -13.38
CA PRO A 128 5.78 7.87 -14.63
C PRO A 128 6.78 6.73 -14.86
N LEU A 129 7.54 6.36 -13.85
CA LEU A 129 8.48 5.23 -13.94
C LEU A 129 7.74 3.90 -14.12
N GLY A 130 6.69 3.66 -13.36
CA GLY A 130 5.89 2.44 -13.47
C GLY A 130 5.28 2.27 -14.85
N LYS A 131 4.68 3.31 -15.40
CA LYS A 131 4.12 3.29 -16.76
C LYS A 131 5.16 2.98 -17.81
N ALA A 132 6.35 3.56 -17.69
CA ALA A 132 7.43 3.35 -18.64
C ALA A 132 7.94 1.91 -18.63
N LEU A 133 7.97 1.27 -17.46
CA LEU A 133 8.49 -0.08 -17.30
C LEU A 133 7.47 -1.18 -17.63
N MET A 134 6.18 -0.90 -17.49
CA MET A 134 5.12 -1.91 -17.69
C MET A 134 5.22 -2.61 -19.05
N GLY A 135 5.21 -3.94 -19.02
CA GLY A 135 5.26 -4.77 -20.22
C GLY A 135 6.67 -5.01 -20.80
N HIS A 136 7.68 -4.31 -20.28
CA HIS A 136 9.06 -4.50 -20.70
C HIS A 136 9.73 -5.65 -19.92
N LYS A 137 10.83 -6.15 -20.45
CA LYS A 137 11.58 -7.29 -19.89
C LYS A 137 13.00 -6.90 -19.50
N ALA A 138 13.65 -7.76 -18.73
CA ALA A 138 15.06 -7.61 -18.40
C ALA A 138 15.91 -7.45 -19.68
N GLY A 139 16.84 -6.54 -19.66
CA GLY A 139 17.70 -6.19 -20.80
C GLY A 139 17.17 -5.04 -21.65
N GLU A 140 15.93 -4.61 -21.43
CA GLU A 140 15.36 -3.46 -22.13
C GLU A 140 15.65 -2.16 -21.40
N THR A 141 15.81 -1.09 -22.16
CA THR A 141 16.00 0.27 -21.64
C THR A 141 14.80 1.13 -22.03
N VAL A 142 14.24 1.84 -21.07
CA VAL A 142 13.11 2.76 -21.28
C VAL A 142 13.51 4.17 -20.85
N THR A 143 12.83 5.16 -21.41
CA THR A 143 13.00 6.56 -21.04
C THR A 143 11.68 7.11 -20.57
N TYR A 144 11.69 7.85 -19.47
CA TYR A 144 10.50 8.50 -18.95
C TYR A 144 10.77 9.93 -18.53
N ALA A 145 9.72 10.76 -18.49
CA ALA A 145 9.82 12.15 -18.04
C ALA A 145 9.62 12.20 -16.52
N ALA A 146 10.63 12.69 -15.82
CA ALA A 146 10.52 12.95 -14.39
C ALA A 146 9.64 14.20 -14.13
N PRO A 147 9.11 14.38 -12.89
CA PRO A 147 8.27 15.54 -12.56
C PRO A 147 8.94 16.89 -12.83
N ASN A 148 10.27 16.95 -12.82
CA ASN A 148 11.05 18.16 -13.15
C ASN A 148 11.22 18.40 -14.66
N GLY A 149 10.59 17.59 -15.52
CA GLY A 149 10.68 17.71 -16.97
C GLY A 149 11.90 17.04 -17.61
N ARG A 150 12.81 16.49 -16.83
CA ARG A 150 14.00 15.80 -17.36
C ARG A 150 13.64 14.40 -17.86
N GLN A 151 14.26 14.03 -18.98
CA GLN A 151 14.20 12.64 -19.46
C GLN A 151 15.18 11.78 -18.67
N ILE A 152 14.68 10.70 -18.10
CA ILE A 152 15.48 9.76 -17.31
C ILE A 152 15.46 8.41 -17.99
N GLU A 153 16.64 7.81 -18.13
CA GLU A 153 16.81 6.48 -18.70
C GLU A 153 16.82 5.44 -17.58
N ALA A 154 16.06 4.36 -17.77
CA ALA A 154 16.02 3.23 -16.87
C ALA A 154 16.30 1.94 -17.64
N GLU A 155 17.36 1.23 -17.24
CA GLU A 155 17.71 -0.07 -17.78
C GLU A 155 17.23 -1.17 -16.86
N ILE A 156 16.41 -2.08 -17.36
CA ILE A 156 15.86 -3.20 -16.58
C ILE A 156 16.92 -4.30 -16.50
N LEU A 157 17.39 -4.59 -15.30
CA LEU A 157 18.42 -5.60 -15.05
C LEU A 157 17.82 -6.97 -14.75
N ASP A 158 16.74 -7.01 -13.96
CA ASP A 158 16.06 -8.23 -13.58
C ASP A 158 14.59 -7.96 -13.20
N VAL A 159 13.74 -8.95 -13.40
CA VAL A 159 12.33 -8.91 -13.03
C VAL A 159 11.98 -10.22 -12.34
N THR A 160 11.51 -10.13 -11.08
CA THR A 160 11.07 -11.29 -10.31
C THR A 160 9.66 -11.05 -9.78
N THR A 161 8.94 -12.11 -9.47
CA THR A 161 7.62 -12.01 -8.83
C THR A 161 7.75 -11.88 -7.31
N LEU A 162 6.82 -11.16 -6.70
CA LEU A 162 6.67 -11.10 -5.25
C LEU A 162 6.23 -12.44 -4.69
#